data_23b55cd59e2a0b42ee54af07b92d52a9
#
_entry.id   23b55cd59e2a0b42ee54af07b92d52a9
#
_cell.length_a   1.000
_cell.length_b   1.000
_cell.length_c   1.000
_cell.angle_alpha   90.00
_cell.angle_beta   90.00
_cell.angle_gamma   90.00
#
_symmetry.space_group_name_H-M   'P 1'
#
loop_
_entity.id
_entity.type
_entity.pdbx_description
1 polymer ?
#
loop_
_entity_poly.entity_id
_entity_poly.type
_entity_poly.pdbx_seq_one_letter_code
_entity_poly.pdbx_strand_id
1 'polypeptide(L)'
;MANKINEILNKNLDPIFKKIGKINLSKENILGISFKDNEIQVIELVHKKNSWKAKNYSYQQIAGIGEDQDIFTASSYLSDQVKNALDSVNSKTKDVSISLETSNVTTYNLQVPIMDPKDLHDSVQLGGFWEGFDETPDSLEEFETSYHISSSNEELGVMSVILLTIEQKVLEAYINIFRMAGLNPVIIDMNPSSQMNAMIAALGKESFETPVVIFNYLKDASYLTIASNKGFSITDININEADQVLLDTIEEIEDVTTEFWDEIFERLASQIKQGLIEFETQYESDPISLVNVVTDRPNTKNLFIGLEKQLSEIVIKNYDPEESILFEENAKKYLDALPNKSKIINCIGAGVRRVNCYDVDYEHEIYGFNLVPRANQLKINRKAKSFASICYKLSFAIVLLGFGYLVPFGILKVVENSTEIAGLRGVLSEVSDKEKLATAYRTKVDKLDSKVFIVKAFGTNKKSSAHLIESLASNIPDKIRVTSFKISNGKTVIIEGVSKDDASVIEMTNLFSNSPSVENVKLDNIVGFTEADKGRLYSEPGKNKEAFPNEMISKKFTASLVMRAVEGEKFNNEKIYAGLLAAPKKRR
;
A
#
# COMPACT_ATOMS: atom_id res chain seq x y z
N MET A 1 -30.79 -14.34 5.35
CA MET A 1 -30.24 -13.97 6.69
C MET A 1 -28.84 -13.36 6.58
N ALA A 2 -27.91 -13.95 5.84
CA ALA A 2 -26.56 -13.42 5.66
C ALA A 2 -26.51 -11.98 5.08
N ASN A 3 -27.35 -11.66 4.08
CA ASN A 3 -27.40 -10.31 3.50
C ASN A 3 -27.91 -9.25 4.51
N LYS A 4 -28.90 -9.56 5.34
CA LYS A 4 -29.38 -8.65 6.37
C LYS A 4 -28.33 -8.42 7.49
N ILE A 5 -27.57 -9.45 7.85
CA ILE A 5 -26.48 -9.34 8.83
C ILE A 5 -25.35 -8.49 8.26
N ASN A 6 -24.99 -8.68 6.99
CA ASN A 6 -23.99 -7.85 6.31
C ASN A 6 -24.45 -6.39 6.18
N GLU A 7 -25.72 -6.16 5.90
CA GLU A 7 -26.30 -4.80 5.83
C GLU A 7 -26.28 -4.08 7.18
N ILE A 8 -26.66 -4.77 8.26
CA ILE A 8 -26.62 -4.25 9.63
C ILE A 8 -25.17 -4.02 10.10
N LEU A 9 -24.26 -4.95 9.78
CA LEU A 9 -22.84 -4.81 10.09
C LEU A 9 -22.22 -3.63 9.32
N ASN A 10 -22.49 -3.52 8.03
CA ASN A 10 -22.01 -2.41 7.20
C ASN A 10 -22.53 -1.07 7.73
N LYS A 11 -23.82 -0.95 8.04
CA LYS A 11 -24.42 0.28 8.55
C LYS A 11 -23.84 0.72 9.91
N ASN A 12 -23.50 -0.22 10.79
CA ASN A 12 -22.92 0.09 12.09
C ASN A 12 -21.41 0.32 12.04
N LEU A 13 -20.71 -0.28 11.08
CA LEU A 13 -19.25 -0.15 10.93
C LEU A 13 -18.86 1.00 10.00
N ASP A 14 -19.77 1.48 9.16
CA ASP A 14 -19.50 2.56 8.19
C ASP A 14 -18.94 3.84 8.87
N PRO A 15 -19.50 4.34 10.02
CA PRO A 15 -18.92 5.50 10.69
C PRO A 15 -17.50 5.25 11.21
N ILE A 16 -17.22 3.99 11.61
CA ILE A 16 -15.89 3.59 12.07
C ILE A 16 -14.92 3.56 10.88
N PHE A 17 -15.34 2.97 9.77
CA PHE A 17 -14.53 2.92 8.55
C PHE A 17 -14.26 4.31 7.98
N LYS A 18 -15.25 5.21 7.98
CA LYS A 18 -15.07 6.61 7.58
C LYS A 18 -14.05 7.33 8.47
N LYS A 19 -14.11 7.12 9.79
CA LYS A 19 -13.14 7.70 10.73
C LYS A 19 -11.72 7.13 10.51
N ILE A 20 -11.61 5.83 10.30
CA ILE A 20 -10.34 5.16 9.95
C ILE A 20 -9.81 5.71 8.63
N GLY A 21 -10.68 5.86 7.63
CA GLY A 21 -10.36 6.43 6.32
C GLY A 21 -9.74 7.82 6.43
N LYS A 22 -10.40 8.73 7.14
CA LYS A 22 -9.88 10.10 7.38
C LYS A 22 -8.50 10.10 8.06
N ILE A 23 -8.30 9.23 9.07
CA ILE A 23 -6.99 9.08 9.74
C ILE A 23 -5.93 8.54 8.78
N ASN A 24 -6.28 7.58 7.92
CA ASN A 24 -5.33 7.03 6.95
C ASN A 24 -4.93 8.06 5.91
N LEU A 25 -5.90 8.77 5.32
CA LEU A 25 -5.63 9.83 4.34
C LEU A 25 -4.71 10.92 4.91
N SER A 26 -4.93 11.33 6.16
CA SER A 26 -4.09 12.36 6.81
C SER A 26 -2.64 11.91 7.06
N LYS A 27 -2.39 10.60 7.11
CA LYS A 27 -1.07 10.01 7.37
C LYS A 27 -0.39 9.48 6.11
N GLU A 28 -1.14 9.36 5.03
CA GLU A 28 -0.59 8.87 3.78
C GLU A 28 0.38 9.92 3.23
N ASN A 29 1.57 9.48 2.85
CA ASN A 29 2.57 10.30 2.20
C ASN A 29 2.78 9.79 0.78
N ILE A 30 2.51 10.64 -0.20
CA ILE A 30 2.67 10.37 -1.63
C ILE A 30 3.46 11.53 -2.21
N LEU A 31 4.50 11.23 -2.98
CA LEU A 31 5.22 12.25 -3.73
C LEU A 31 4.39 12.65 -4.95
N GLY A 32 4.25 13.95 -5.17
CA GLY A 32 3.72 14.48 -6.42
C GLY A 32 4.84 14.57 -7.44
N ILE A 33 4.57 14.09 -8.65
CA ILE A 33 5.51 14.18 -9.77
C ILE A 33 4.77 14.74 -10.97
N SER A 34 5.32 15.78 -11.56
CA SER A 34 4.97 16.23 -12.91
C SER A 34 6.09 15.79 -13.83
N PHE A 35 5.73 15.03 -14.84
CA PHE A 35 6.67 14.45 -15.78
C PHE A 35 6.34 14.97 -17.19
N LYS A 36 7.32 15.60 -17.79
CA LYS A 36 7.32 16.07 -19.16
C LYS A 36 8.58 15.52 -19.84
N ASP A 37 8.57 15.39 -21.16
CA ASP A 37 9.68 14.82 -21.93
C ASP A 37 11.03 15.50 -21.68
N ASN A 38 11.01 16.78 -21.33
CA ASN A 38 12.21 17.59 -21.11
C ASN A 38 12.40 18.05 -19.65
N GLU A 39 11.48 17.71 -18.72
CA GLU A 39 11.60 18.11 -17.33
C GLU A 39 10.88 17.17 -16.35
N ILE A 40 11.44 17.07 -15.17
CA ILE A 40 10.86 16.34 -14.04
C ILE A 40 10.75 17.28 -12.85
N GLN A 41 9.58 17.32 -12.26
CA GLN A 41 9.34 18.03 -11.01
C GLN A 41 8.86 17.03 -9.95
N VAL A 42 9.44 17.09 -8.77
CA VAL A 42 9.09 16.20 -7.64
C VAL A 42 8.83 17.06 -6.41
N ILE A 43 7.68 16.85 -5.76
CA ILE A 43 7.31 17.55 -4.54
C ILE A 43 6.91 16.58 -3.43
N GLU A 44 7.35 16.85 -2.21
CA GLU A 44 6.87 16.20 -0.99
C GLU A 44 5.98 17.15 -0.21
N LEU A 45 4.68 16.87 -0.18
CA LEU A 45 3.68 17.68 0.52
C LEU A 45 3.26 17.03 1.84
N VAL A 46 3.17 17.85 2.88
CA VAL A 46 2.67 17.45 4.19
C VAL A 46 1.48 18.32 4.56
N HIS A 47 0.37 17.68 4.92
CA HIS A 47 -0.81 18.38 5.42
C HIS A 47 -0.73 18.56 6.93
N LYS A 48 -0.68 19.82 7.41
CA LYS A 48 -0.63 20.17 8.84
C LYS A 48 -1.56 21.34 9.14
N LYS A 49 -2.38 21.23 10.17
CA LYS A 49 -3.25 22.32 10.66
C LYS A 49 -4.07 23.00 9.55
N ASN A 50 -4.78 22.22 8.74
CA ASN A 50 -5.58 22.69 7.61
C ASN A 50 -4.82 23.43 6.51
N SER A 51 -3.52 23.27 6.39
CA SER A 51 -2.73 23.83 5.29
C SER A 51 -1.74 22.82 4.75
N TRP A 52 -1.51 22.89 3.45
CA TRP A 52 -0.48 22.14 2.77
C TRP A 52 0.87 22.85 2.88
N LYS A 53 1.91 22.06 3.09
CA LYS A 53 3.28 22.55 3.12
C LYS A 53 4.17 21.72 2.21
N ALA A 54 4.87 22.37 1.31
CA ALA A 54 5.94 21.75 0.53
C ALA A 54 7.18 21.65 1.42
N LYS A 55 7.49 20.43 1.84
CA LYS A 55 8.66 20.12 2.64
C LYS A 55 9.93 20.09 1.79
N ASN A 56 9.83 19.43 0.65
CA ASN A 56 10.91 19.31 -0.33
C ASN A 56 10.34 19.49 -1.73
N TYR A 57 11.15 20.05 -2.61
CA TYR A 57 10.84 20.20 -4.03
C TYR A 57 12.14 20.06 -4.82
N SER A 58 12.05 19.44 -5.98
CA SER A 58 13.14 19.33 -6.95
C SER A 58 12.61 19.59 -8.35
N TYR A 59 13.40 20.31 -9.10
CA TYR A 59 13.22 20.52 -10.53
C TYR A 59 14.47 20.04 -11.25
N GLN A 60 14.30 19.22 -12.26
CA GLN A 60 15.37 18.74 -13.12
C GLN A 60 14.98 18.86 -14.58
N GLN A 61 15.78 19.56 -15.33
CA GLN A 61 15.68 19.59 -16.77
C GLN A 61 16.34 18.34 -17.36
N ILE A 62 15.64 17.64 -18.24
CA ILE A 62 16.15 16.48 -18.96
C ILE A 62 16.85 16.99 -20.20
N ALA A 63 18.17 16.80 -20.28
CA ALA A 63 18.94 17.18 -21.44
C ALA A 63 19.07 15.96 -22.40
N GLY A 64 18.82 16.18 -23.69
CA GLY A 64 19.28 15.24 -24.73
C GLY A 64 18.36 14.08 -25.08
N ILE A 65 17.04 14.16 -24.79
CA ILE A 65 16.08 13.35 -25.56
C ILE A 65 15.97 14.06 -26.92
N GLY A 66 16.60 13.48 -27.96
CA GLY A 66 16.47 14.01 -29.31
C GLY A 66 15.03 13.88 -29.81
N GLU A 67 14.64 14.71 -30.75
CA GLU A 67 13.30 14.67 -31.38
C GLU A 67 12.93 13.28 -31.95
N ASP A 68 13.94 12.43 -32.19
CA ASP A 68 13.80 11.05 -32.70
C ASP A 68 13.69 9.97 -31.58
N GLN A 69 13.79 10.33 -30.30
CA GLN A 69 13.75 9.38 -29.19
C GLN A 69 12.37 9.43 -28.50
N ASP A 70 11.70 8.30 -28.52
CA ASP A 70 10.44 8.11 -27.81
C ASP A 70 10.67 7.61 -26.37
N ILE A 71 9.61 7.64 -25.57
CA ILE A 71 9.59 7.18 -24.17
C ILE A 71 10.00 5.70 -24.02
N PHE A 72 9.81 4.88 -25.06
CA PHE A 72 10.14 3.44 -25.03
C PHE A 72 11.64 3.23 -25.13
N THR A 73 12.30 3.94 -26.01
CA THR A 73 13.75 3.85 -26.24
C THR A 73 14.55 4.54 -25.16
N ALA A 74 14.02 5.62 -24.56
CA ALA A 74 14.67 6.40 -23.52
C ALA A 74 14.39 5.94 -22.08
N SER A 75 13.63 4.87 -21.85
CA SER A 75 13.13 4.47 -20.52
C SER A 75 14.22 4.35 -19.45
N SER A 76 15.38 3.78 -19.77
CA SER A 76 16.49 3.64 -18.81
C SER A 76 17.09 4.99 -18.43
N TYR A 77 17.32 5.86 -19.42
CA TYR A 77 17.82 7.21 -19.22
C TYR A 77 16.85 8.04 -18.38
N LEU A 78 15.56 8.01 -18.72
CA LEU A 78 14.50 8.71 -17.99
C LEU A 78 14.39 8.22 -16.54
N SER A 79 14.53 6.92 -16.31
CA SER A 79 14.57 6.35 -14.96
C SER A 79 15.73 6.90 -14.13
N ASP A 80 16.91 7.07 -14.73
CA ASP A 80 18.06 7.64 -14.03
C ASP A 80 17.85 9.14 -13.75
N GLN A 81 17.19 9.89 -14.64
CA GLN A 81 16.81 11.28 -14.39
C GLN A 81 15.80 11.38 -13.23
N VAL A 82 14.82 10.48 -13.15
CA VAL A 82 13.89 10.38 -12.02
C VAL A 82 14.64 10.13 -10.71
N LYS A 83 15.63 9.22 -10.70
CA LYS A 83 16.47 8.97 -9.51
C LYS A 83 17.24 10.23 -9.08
N ASN A 84 17.85 10.94 -10.02
CA ASN A 84 18.57 12.18 -9.73
C ASN A 84 17.64 13.23 -9.09
N ALA A 85 16.42 13.39 -9.62
CA ALA A 85 15.42 14.28 -9.05
C ALA A 85 15.01 13.86 -7.63
N LEU A 86 14.87 12.57 -7.36
CA LEU A 86 14.54 12.01 -6.04
C LEU A 86 15.67 12.21 -5.03
N ASP A 87 16.90 12.01 -5.43
CA ASP A 87 18.07 12.22 -4.57
C ASP A 87 18.12 13.66 -4.06
N SER A 88 17.73 14.62 -4.90
CA SER A 88 17.62 16.04 -4.54
C SER A 88 16.51 16.29 -3.51
N VAL A 89 15.40 15.55 -3.55
CA VAL A 89 14.29 15.62 -2.59
C VAL A 89 14.62 14.93 -1.27
N ASN A 90 15.52 13.93 -1.29
CA ASN A 90 15.92 13.15 -0.12
C ASN A 90 14.72 12.59 0.68
N SER A 91 13.68 12.10 -0.02
CA SER A 91 12.50 11.52 0.58
C SER A 91 12.60 10.01 0.70
N LYS A 92 12.05 9.47 1.79
CA LYS A 92 11.92 8.00 1.98
C LYS A 92 10.64 7.42 1.38
N THR A 93 9.76 8.28 0.90
CA THR A 93 8.48 7.91 0.31
C THR A 93 8.71 7.30 -1.06
N LYS A 94 8.12 6.14 -1.30
CA LYS A 94 8.21 5.43 -2.58
C LYS A 94 6.93 5.48 -3.40
N ASP A 95 5.80 5.72 -2.75
CA ASP A 95 4.51 5.86 -3.43
C ASP A 95 4.46 7.22 -4.11
N VAL A 96 4.08 7.22 -5.39
CA VAL A 96 4.04 8.42 -6.20
C VAL A 96 2.70 8.60 -6.90
N SER A 97 2.29 9.85 -7.00
CA SER A 97 1.20 10.32 -7.85
C SER A 97 1.82 11.12 -9.00
N ILE A 98 1.50 10.75 -10.22
CA ILE A 98 2.11 11.28 -11.43
C ILE A 98 1.06 12.06 -12.21
N SER A 99 1.42 13.27 -12.63
CA SER A 99 0.63 14.09 -13.53
C SER A 99 1.27 14.05 -14.92
N LEU A 100 0.53 13.53 -15.91
CA LEU A 100 0.95 13.42 -17.29
C LEU A 100 0.43 14.59 -18.13
N GLU A 101 1.11 14.86 -19.24
CA GLU A 101 0.67 15.86 -20.22
C GLU A 101 -0.60 15.42 -20.95
N THR A 102 -1.37 16.41 -21.42
CA THR A 102 -2.60 16.18 -22.20
C THR A 102 -2.33 15.48 -23.52
N SER A 103 -1.15 15.64 -24.11
CA SER A 103 -0.73 14.92 -25.32
C SER A 103 -0.70 13.40 -25.18
N ASN A 104 -0.60 12.90 -23.95
CA ASN A 104 -0.54 11.47 -23.65
C ASN A 104 -1.88 10.87 -23.21
N VAL A 105 -2.88 11.72 -22.92
CA VAL A 105 -4.18 11.30 -22.36
C VAL A 105 -5.30 11.95 -23.15
N THR A 106 -6.15 11.14 -23.77
CA THR A 106 -7.33 11.65 -24.45
C THR A 106 -8.51 11.76 -23.49
N THR A 107 -9.27 12.85 -23.62
CA THR A 107 -10.42 13.16 -22.76
C THR A 107 -11.68 13.22 -23.59
N TYR A 108 -12.74 12.54 -23.14
CA TYR A 108 -14.06 12.55 -23.75
C TYR A 108 -15.09 13.06 -22.74
N ASN A 109 -15.95 13.96 -23.16
CA ASN A 109 -17.09 14.45 -22.38
C ASN A 109 -18.36 13.78 -22.92
N LEU A 110 -18.90 12.83 -22.16
CA LEU A 110 -20.01 12.00 -22.59
C LEU A 110 -21.27 12.32 -21.79
N GLN A 111 -22.41 12.40 -22.47
CA GLN A 111 -23.72 12.45 -21.81
C GLN A 111 -24.38 11.07 -21.89
N VAL A 112 -24.69 10.51 -20.74
CA VAL A 112 -25.25 9.16 -20.62
C VAL A 112 -26.51 9.17 -19.75
N PRO A 113 -27.42 8.21 -19.89
CA PRO A 113 -28.54 8.08 -18.97
C PRO A 113 -28.06 7.93 -17.53
N ILE A 114 -28.81 8.46 -16.57
CA ILE A 114 -28.52 8.25 -15.15
C ILE A 114 -28.57 6.76 -14.85
N MET A 115 -27.50 6.24 -14.28
CA MET A 115 -27.38 4.86 -13.84
C MET A 115 -26.67 4.76 -12.48
N ASP A 116 -26.82 3.62 -11.82
CA ASP A 116 -26.10 3.35 -10.57
C ASP A 116 -24.57 3.38 -10.83
N PRO A 117 -23.77 3.92 -9.92
CA PRO A 117 -22.29 3.94 -10.06
C PRO A 117 -21.67 2.58 -10.34
N LYS A 118 -22.29 1.50 -9.86
CA LYS A 118 -21.83 0.15 -10.15
C LYS A 118 -22.10 -0.24 -11.60
N ASP A 119 -23.31 0.06 -12.08
CA ASP A 119 -23.70 -0.26 -13.46
C ASP A 119 -22.86 0.57 -14.45
N LEU A 120 -22.57 1.83 -14.13
CA LEU A 120 -21.64 2.64 -14.89
C LEU A 120 -20.24 2.02 -14.92
N HIS A 121 -19.73 1.59 -13.75
CA HIS A 121 -18.41 0.96 -13.66
C HIS A 121 -18.35 -0.32 -14.50
N ASP A 122 -19.35 -1.18 -14.37
CA ASP A 122 -19.43 -2.43 -15.13
C ASP A 122 -19.53 -2.15 -16.64
N SER A 123 -20.30 -1.13 -17.04
CA SER A 123 -20.45 -0.71 -18.44
C SER A 123 -19.15 -0.18 -19.05
N VAL A 124 -18.40 0.62 -18.27
CA VAL A 124 -17.08 1.12 -18.68
C VAL A 124 -16.10 -0.03 -18.89
N GLN A 125 -16.11 -1.02 -18.00
CA GLN A 125 -15.18 -2.16 -18.07
C GLN A 125 -15.52 -3.15 -19.18
N LEU A 126 -16.79 -3.29 -19.53
CA LEU A 126 -17.25 -4.26 -20.55
C LEU A 126 -17.12 -3.75 -21.99
N GLY A 127 -16.74 -2.49 -22.18
CA GLY A 127 -16.49 -1.91 -23.51
C GLY A 127 -17.72 -1.57 -24.35
N GLY A 128 -18.85 -2.23 -24.16
CA GLY A 128 -20.09 -2.01 -24.94
C GLY A 128 -20.75 -0.65 -24.71
N PHE A 129 -20.35 0.07 -23.70
CA PHE A 129 -20.80 1.41 -23.39
C PHE A 129 -20.34 2.45 -24.45
N TRP A 130 -19.17 2.23 -25.02
CA TRP A 130 -18.49 3.18 -25.91
C TRP A 130 -18.93 3.06 -27.37
N GLU A 131 -19.52 1.93 -27.76
CA GLU A 131 -19.95 1.65 -29.13
C GLU A 131 -21.02 2.64 -29.66
N GLY A 132 -21.60 3.45 -28.75
CA GLY A 132 -22.63 4.45 -29.10
C GLY A 132 -22.12 5.87 -29.29
N PHE A 133 -20.81 6.12 -29.16
CA PHE A 133 -20.23 7.47 -29.25
C PHE A 133 -19.24 7.55 -30.40
N ASP A 134 -19.55 8.37 -31.41
CA ASP A 134 -18.72 8.55 -32.61
C ASP A 134 -17.32 9.12 -32.32
N GLU A 135 -17.16 9.76 -31.15
CA GLU A 135 -15.91 10.41 -30.74
C GLU A 135 -14.93 9.45 -30.05
N THR A 136 -15.39 8.28 -29.60
CA THR A 136 -14.55 7.32 -28.88
C THR A 136 -13.91 6.30 -29.84
N PRO A 137 -12.77 5.68 -29.48
CA PRO A 137 -12.18 4.61 -30.27
C PRO A 137 -13.13 3.42 -30.43
N ASP A 138 -13.10 2.77 -31.59
CA ASP A 138 -13.90 1.57 -31.89
C ASP A 138 -13.67 0.42 -30.89
N SER A 139 -12.50 0.37 -30.27
CA SER A 139 -12.15 -0.58 -29.23
C SER A 139 -11.28 0.05 -28.16
N LEU A 140 -11.65 -0.14 -26.89
CA LEU A 140 -10.85 0.29 -25.73
C LEU A 140 -9.94 -0.82 -25.19
N GLU A 141 -9.83 -1.98 -25.87
CA GLU A 141 -8.99 -3.10 -25.39
C GLU A 141 -7.51 -2.74 -25.25
N GLU A 142 -7.02 -1.80 -26.06
CA GLU A 142 -5.64 -1.33 -26.02
C GLU A 142 -5.45 -0.11 -25.09
N PHE A 143 -6.52 0.34 -24.45
CA PHE A 143 -6.51 1.53 -23.61
C PHE A 143 -6.74 1.18 -22.13
N GLU A 144 -6.09 1.90 -21.24
CA GLU A 144 -6.50 2.01 -19.83
C GLU A 144 -7.40 3.21 -19.69
N THR A 145 -8.45 3.07 -18.87
CA THR A 145 -9.50 4.09 -18.76
C THR A 145 -9.74 4.49 -17.30
N SER A 146 -10.07 5.75 -17.10
CA SER A 146 -10.57 6.28 -15.84
C SER A 146 -11.70 7.25 -16.11
N TYR A 147 -12.71 7.32 -15.24
CA TYR A 147 -13.84 8.20 -15.44
C TYR A 147 -14.21 8.97 -14.18
N HIS A 148 -14.91 10.09 -14.38
CA HIS A 148 -15.50 10.89 -13.32
C HIS A 148 -16.88 11.40 -13.76
N ILE A 149 -17.87 11.35 -12.84
CA ILE A 149 -19.19 11.93 -13.07
C ILE A 149 -19.08 13.41 -12.71
N SER A 150 -19.16 14.29 -13.70
CA SER A 150 -19.03 15.73 -13.48
C SER A 150 -20.33 16.39 -13.04
N SER A 151 -21.47 15.93 -13.56
CA SER A 151 -22.79 16.44 -13.19
C SER A 151 -23.87 15.39 -13.42
N SER A 152 -25.02 15.57 -12.77
CA SER A 152 -26.21 14.75 -12.98
C SER A 152 -27.43 15.65 -13.02
N ASN A 153 -28.23 15.50 -14.06
CA ASN A 153 -29.50 16.25 -14.25
C ASN A 153 -30.67 15.25 -14.15
N GLU A 154 -31.29 15.18 -12.96
CA GLU A 154 -32.41 14.28 -12.70
C GLU A 154 -33.66 14.61 -13.57
N GLU A 155 -33.87 15.87 -13.93
CA GLU A 155 -35.02 16.29 -14.74
C GLU A 155 -34.91 15.77 -16.18
N LEU A 156 -33.70 15.79 -16.74
CA LEU A 156 -33.41 15.27 -18.08
C LEU A 156 -33.10 13.79 -18.10
N GLY A 157 -32.86 13.17 -16.92
CA GLY A 157 -32.49 11.78 -16.81
C GLY A 157 -31.09 11.46 -17.36
N VAL A 158 -30.19 12.46 -17.41
CA VAL A 158 -28.84 12.33 -17.98
C VAL A 158 -27.79 12.73 -16.97
N MET A 159 -26.63 12.10 -17.08
CA MET A 159 -25.42 12.49 -16.35
C MET A 159 -24.27 12.73 -17.32
N SER A 160 -23.41 13.67 -16.96
CA SER A 160 -22.19 13.98 -17.71
C SER A 160 -21.02 13.22 -17.12
N VAL A 161 -20.34 12.47 -17.95
CA VAL A 161 -19.19 11.64 -17.56
C VAL A 161 -17.98 12.11 -18.35
N ILE A 162 -16.90 12.38 -17.64
CA ILE A 162 -15.59 12.62 -18.24
C ILE A 162 -14.86 11.30 -18.24
N LEU A 163 -14.47 10.83 -19.42
CA LEU A 163 -13.65 9.65 -19.61
C LEU A 163 -12.25 10.08 -20.01
N LEU A 164 -11.26 9.50 -19.34
CA LEU A 164 -9.86 9.58 -19.72
C LEU A 164 -9.41 8.23 -20.29
N THR A 165 -8.65 8.30 -21.37
CA THR A 165 -8.05 7.12 -21.98
C THR A 165 -6.56 7.36 -22.27
N ILE A 166 -5.76 6.32 -22.10
CA ILE A 166 -4.34 6.29 -22.47
C ILE A 166 -4.02 4.94 -23.07
N GLU A 167 -3.20 4.89 -24.10
CA GLU A 167 -2.73 3.61 -24.64
C GLU A 167 -1.98 2.81 -23.55
N GLN A 168 -2.32 1.53 -23.41
CA GLN A 168 -1.70 0.68 -22.39
C GLN A 168 -0.17 0.61 -22.53
N LYS A 169 0.33 0.56 -23.77
CA LYS A 169 1.79 0.54 -24.04
C LYS A 169 2.48 1.80 -23.52
N VAL A 170 1.90 2.97 -23.77
CA VAL A 170 2.41 4.26 -23.29
C VAL A 170 2.38 4.30 -21.76
N LEU A 171 1.27 3.91 -21.18
CA LEU A 171 1.11 3.85 -19.72
C LEU A 171 2.11 2.91 -19.06
N GLU A 172 2.31 1.71 -19.63
CA GLU A 172 3.29 0.74 -19.14
C GLU A 172 4.73 1.28 -19.22
N ALA A 173 5.07 2.01 -20.27
CA ALA A 173 6.37 2.66 -20.39
C ALA A 173 6.59 3.67 -19.25
N TYR A 174 5.62 4.54 -18.97
CA TYR A 174 5.69 5.45 -17.81
C TYR A 174 5.83 4.69 -16.50
N ILE A 175 4.97 3.70 -16.24
CA ILE A 175 5.03 2.90 -15.02
C ILE A 175 6.41 2.24 -14.86
N ASN A 176 6.98 1.73 -15.93
CA ASN A 176 8.29 1.06 -15.90
C ASN A 176 9.41 2.04 -15.58
N ILE A 177 9.41 3.25 -16.14
CA ILE A 177 10.40 4.30 -15.82
C ILE A 177 10.44 4.54 -14.31
N PHE A 178 9.28 4.75 -13.68
CA PHE A 178 9.21 5.02 -12.24
C PHE A 178 9.57 3.79 -11.40
N ARG A 179 9.17 2.58 -11.82
CA ARG A 179 9.53 1.33 -11.13
C ARG A 179 11.03 1.06 -11.18
N MET A 180 11.68 1.31 -12.31
CA MET A 180 13.14 1.22 -12.45
C MET A 180 13.87 2.24 -11.58
N ALA A 181 13.25 3.40 -11.33
CA ALA A 181 13.72 4.38 -10.35
C ALA A 181 13.47 3.98 -8.88
N GLY A 182 12.86 2.82 -8.63
CA GLY A 182 12.55 2.32 -7.28
C GLY A 182 11.30 2.93 -6.66
N LEU A 183 10.44 3.56 -7.46
CA LEU A 183 9.17 4.15 -7.07
C LEU A 183 8.00 3.22 -7.36
N ASN A 184 6.88 3.48 -6.69
CA ASN A 184 5.64 2.76 -6.84
C ASN A 184 4.54 3.72 -7.30
N PRO A 185 4.23 3.81 -8.60
CA PRO A 185 3.09 4.59 -9.08
C PRO A 185 1.78 4.07 -8.51
N VAL A 186 1.08 4.91 -7.76
CA VAL A 186 -0.20 4.57 -7.12
C VAL A 186 -1.36 5.39 -7.67
N ILE A 187 -1.06 6.54 -8.24
CA ILE A 187 -1.99 7.41 -8.97
C ILE A 187 -1.27 7.90 -10.22
N ILE A 188 -1.95 7.82 -11.35
CA ILE A 188 -1.54 8.45 -12.61
C ILE A 188 -2.75 9.23 -13.11
N ASP A 189 -2.55 10.51 -13.31
CA ASP A 189 -3.57 11.49 -13.67
C ASP A 189 -3.06 12.41 -14.78
N MET A 190 -3.87 13.32 -15.27
CA MET A 190 -3.50 14.32 -16.26
C MET A 190 -3.29 15.71 -15.65
N ASN A 191 -2.53 16.57 -16.34
CA ASN A 191 -2.23 17.92 -15.89
C ASN A 191 -3.49 18.76 -15.55
N PRO A 192 -4.53 18.84 -16.38
CA PRO A 192 -5.73 19.62 -16.07
C PRO A 192 -6.41 19.22 -14.75
N SER A 193 -6.57 17.92 -14.52
CA SER A 193 -7.14 17.40 -13.28
C SER A 193 -6.22 17.71 -12.06
N SER A 194 -4.93 17.51 -12.21
CA SER A 194 -3.96 17.84 -11.18
C SER A 194 -3.97 19.33 -10.85
N GLN A 195 -4.06 20.21 -11.84
CA GLN A 195 -4.17 21.66 -11.63
C GLN A 195 -5.39 22.03 -10.80
N MET A 196 -6.54 21.44 -11.12
CA MET A 196 -7.77 21.68 -10.36
C MET A 196 -7.64 21.17 -8.92
N ASN A 197 -7.04 20.01 -8.70
CA ASN A 197 -6.77 19.50 -7.35
C ASN A 197 -5.78 20.42 -6.57
N ALA A 198 -4.82 21.07 -7.24
CA ALA A 198 -3.96 22.09 -6.63
C ALA A 198 -4.76 23.34 -6.21
N MET A 199 -5.65 23.81 -7.06
CA MET A 199 -6.53 24.97 -6.76
C MET A 199 -7.43 24.70 -5.56
N ILE A 200 -8.00 23.49 -5.48
CA ILE A 200 -8.83 23.07 -4.34
C ILE A 200 -8.03 23.01 -3.05
N ALA A 201 -6.81 22.49 -3.10
CA ALA A 201 -5.95 22.44 -1.93
C ALA A 201 -5.68 23.84 -1.36
N ALA A 202 -5.73 24.87 -2.22
CA ALA A 202 -5.57 26.27 -1.85
C ALA A 202 -6.87 26.90 -1.34
N LEU A 203 -7.95 26.72 -2.09
CA LEU A 203 -9.19 27.49 -1.93
C LEU A 203 -10.24 26.74 -1.10
N GLY A 204 -10.12 25.40 -0.97
CA GLY A 204 -11.15 24.53 -0.41
C GLY A 204 -12.26 24.17 -1.41
N LYS A 205 -12.95 23.05 -1.17
CA LYS A 205 -14.02 22.56 -2.05
C LYS A 205 -15.19 23.53 -2.23
N GLU A 206 -15.53 24.29 -1.21
CA GLU A 206 -16.65 25.23 -1.24
C GLU A 206 -16.45 26.35 -2.27
N SER A 207 -15.17 26.71 -2.57
CA SER A 207 -14.87 27.71 -3.59
C SER A 207 -15.18 27.27 -5.02
N PHE A 208 -15.42 25.99 -5.26
CA PHE A 208 -15.82 25.43 -6.55
C PHE A 208 -17.31 25.60 -6.87
N GLU A 209 -18.08 26.26 -6.02
CA GLU A 209 -19.40 26.77 -6.39
C GLU A 209 -19.29 27.79 -7.54
N THR A 210 -18.20 28.56 -7.58
CA THR A 210 -17.84 29.42 -8.71
C THR A 210 -16.81 28.72 -9.60
N PRO A 211 -16.89 28.89 -10.95
CA PRO A 211 -15.93 28.28 -11.85
C PRO A 211 -14.49 28.72 -11.58
N VAL A 212 -13.58 27.77 -11.52
CA VAL A 212 -12.12 28.01 -11.49
C VAL A 212 -11.60 27.80 -12.90
N VAL A 213 -10.84 28.77 -13.39
CA VAL A 213 -10.32 28.78 -14.76
C VAL A 213 -8.80 28.82 -14.74
N ILE A 214 -8.19 27.97 -15.55
CA ILE A 214 -6.75 27.96 -15.80
C ILE A 214 -6.54 28.01 -17.32
N PHE A 215 -5.87 29.03 -17.76
CA PHE A 215 -5.36 29.13 -19.12
C PHE A 215 -3.90 28.62 -19.12
N ASN A 216 -3.68 27.48 -19.73
CA ASN A 216 -2.35 26.92 -19.95
C ASN A 216 -1.77 27.51 -21.24
N TYR A 217 -0.81 28.41 -21.08
CA TYR A 217 -0.07 29.02 -22.19
C TYR A 217 1.33 28.40 -22.25
N LEU A 218 1.45 27.26 -22.94
CA LEU A 218 2.66 26.49 -23.00
C LEU A 218 3.29 26.56 -24.40
N LYS A 219 4.57 26.21 -24.52
CA LYS A 219 5.30 26.22 -25.81
C LYS A 219 4.71 25.21 -26.79
N ASP A 220 4.35 24.03 -26.31
CA ASP A 220 3.96 22.91 -27.16
C ASP A 220 2.45 22.80 -27.32
N ALA A 221 1.67 23.32 -26.37
CA ALA A 221 0.21 23.28 -26.40
C ALA A 221 -0.39 24.41 -25.59
N SER A 222 -1.49 24.98 -26.03
CA SER A 222 -2.27 25.94 -25.24
C SER A 222 -3.69 25.45 -25.10
N TYR A 223 -4.21 25.45 -23.89
CA TYR A 223 -5.56 25.00 -23.59
C TYR A 223 -6.14 25.69 -22.38
N LEU A 224 -7.46 25.76 -22.35
CA LEU A 224 -8.25 26.31 -21.27
C LEU A 224 -8.85 25.16 -20.46
N THR A 225 -8.65 25.17 -19.16
CA THR A 225 -9.30 24.23 -18.24
C THR A 225 -10.27 25.00 -17.38
N ILE A 226 -11.52 24.59 -17.34
CA ILE A 226 -12.57 25.21 -16.52
C ILE A 226 -13.23 24.13 -15.69
N ALA A 227 -13.38 24.40 -14.40
CA ALA A 227 -14.01 23.46 -13.48
C ALA A 227 -14.88 24.15 -12.45
N SER A 228 -16.01 23.55 -12.13
CA SER A 228 -16.89 23.91 -11.02
C SER A 228 -17.53 22.65 -10.44
N ASN A 229 -18.35 22.80 -9.41
CA ASN A 229 -19.20 21.72 -8.91
C ASN A 229 -20.25 21.23 -9.94
N LYS A 230 -20.48 21.97 -11.02
CA LYS A 230 -21.44 21.63 -12.07
C LYS A 230 -20.81 20.92 -13.26
N GLY A 231 -19.51 21.14 -13.54
CA GLY A 231 -18.89 20.55 -14.71
C GLY A 231 -17.39 20.80 -14.81
N PHE A 232 -16.81 20.16 -15.82
CA PHE A 232 -15.40 20.26 -16.16
C PHE A 232 -15.25 20.30 -17.68
N SER A 233 -14.44 21.21 -18.19
CA SER A 233 -14.09 21.25 -19.61
C SER A 233 -12.61 21.51 -19.81
N ILE A 234 -12.12 20.98 -20.92
CA ILE A 234 -10.81 21.31 -21.49
C ILE A 234 -11.07 21.74 -22.91
N THR A 235 -10.62 22.93 -23.27
CA THR A 235 -10.79 23.50 -24.61
C THR A 235 -9.42 23.85 -25.16
N ASP A 236 -9.05 23.28 -26.28
CA ASP A 236 -7.80 23.60 -26.94
C ASP A 236 -7.85 25.04 -27.48
N ILE A 237 -6.77 25.76 -27.24
CA ILE A 237 -6.55 27.11 -27.79
C ILE A 237 -5.54 26.99 -28.93
N ASN A 238 -6.06 27.08 -30.14
CA ASN A 238 -5.27 26.89 -31.34
C ASN A 238 -4.49 28.16 -31.70
N ILE A 239 -3.18 28.09 -31.56
CA ILE A 239 -2.25 29.14 -31.97
C ILE A 239 -1.59 28.65 -33.25
N ASN A 240 -1.77 29.36 -34.35
CA ASN A 240 -1.13 29.00 -35.61
C ASN A 240 0.39 29.22 -35.53
N GLU A 241 1.17 28.52 -36.36
CA GLU A 241 2.62 28.57 -36.32
C GLU A 241 3.19 30.00 -36.46
N ALA A 242 2.55 30.85 -37.30
CA ALA A 242 2.99 32.23 -37.50
C ALA A 242 2.79 33.07 -36.22
N ASP A 243 1.64 32.95 -35.58
CA ASP A 243 1.37 33.62 -34.29
C ASP A 243 2.25 33.07 -33.20
N GLN A 244 2.54 31.74 -33.20
CA GLN A 244 3.45 31.12 -32.25
C GLN A 244 4.86 31.72 -32.31
N VAL A 245 5.46 31.82 -33.51
CA VAL A 245 6.78 32.42 -33.72
C VAL A 245 6.79 33.89 -33.24
N LEU A 246 5.71 34.62 -33.47
CA LEU A 246 5.58 36.00 -33.03
C LEU A 246 5.46 36.09 -31.51
N LEU A 247 4.63 35.26 -30.90
CA LEU A 247 4.50 35.20 -29.43
C LEU A 247 5.80 34.76 -28.76
N ASP A 248 6.62 33.92 -29.38
CA ASP A 248 7.96 33.59 -28.89
C ASP A 248 8.90 34.81 -28.95
N THR A 249 8.78 35.63 -30.00
CA THR A 249 9.57 36.87 -30.15
C THR A 249 9.15 37.94 -29.16
N ILE A 250 7.87 38.01 -28.77
CA ILE A 250 7.33 39.04 -27.86
C ILE A 250 7.95 38.96 -26.45
N GLU A 251 8.46 37.78 -26.07
CA GLU A 251 9.16 37.59 -24.79
C GLU A 251 10.45 38.42 -24.70
N GLU A 252 11.05 38.75 -25.85
CA GLU A 252 12.31 39.50 -25.97
C GLU A 252 12.09 41.00 -26.15
N ILE A 253 10.86 41.44 -26.41
CA ILE A 253 10.51 42.82 -26.73
C ILE A 253 10.10 43.57 -25.45
N GLU A 254 10.71 44.70 -25.17
CA GLU A 254 10.41 45.51 -23.98
C GLU A 254 9.07 46.27 -24.08
N ASP A 255 8.64 46.63 -25.29
CA ASP A 255 7.42 47.42 -25.48
C ASP A 255 6.59 46.93 -26.70
N VAL A 256 5.33 46.53 -26.44
CA VAL A 256 4.42 45.94 -27.41
C VAL A 256 3.31 46.92 -27.71
N THR A 257 3.61 47.96 -28.49
CA THR A 257 2.67 49.07 -28.75
C THR A 257 2.11 49.12 -30.16
N THR A 258 2.31 48.07 -30.96
CA THR A 258 1.86 48.08 -32.36
C THR A 258 0.49 47.41 -32.57
N GLU A 259 -0.35 47.95 -33.49
CA GLU A 259 -1.64 47.36 -33.91
C GLU A 259 -1.52 45.88 -34.34
N PHE A 260 -0.39 45.48 -34.85
CA PHE A 260 -0.12 44.11 -35.25
C PHE A 260 -0.24 43.10 -34.10
N TRP A 261 0.26 43.46 -32.92
CA TRP A 261 0.14 42.60 -31.73
C TRP A 261 -1.30 42.51 -31.20
N ASP A 262 -2.08 43.60 -31.38
CA ASP A 262 -3.48 43.64 -30.99
C ASP A 262 -4.29 42.57 -31.69
N GLU A 263 -4.03 42.28 -32.98
CA GLU A 263 -4.73 41.24 -33.74
C GLU A 263 -4.45 39.82 -33.21
N ILE A 264 -3.18 39.57 -32.79
CA ILE A 264 -2.80 38.25 -32.21
C ILE A 264 -3.48 38.05 -30.86
N PHE A 265 -3.43 39.08 -30.00
CA PHE A 265 -4.11 39.04 -28.72
C PHE A 265 -5.63 38.98 -28.84
N GLU A 266 -6.22 39.64 -29.84
CA GLU A 266 -7.65 39.55 -30.12
C GLU A 266 -8.08 38.14 -30.51
N ARG A 267 -7.30 37.44 -31.39
CA ARG A 267 -7.57 36.05 -31.74
C ARG A 267 -7.47 35.13 -30.53
N LEU A 268 -6.43 35.30 -29.71
CA LEU A 268 -6.22 34.50 -28.51
C LEU A 268 -7.34 34.76 -27.49
N ALA A 269 -7.63 36.01 -27.21
CA ALA A 269 -8.69 36.42 -26.29
C ALA A 269 -10.09 35.97 -26.75
N SER A 270 -10.33 35.98 -28.06
CA SER A 270 -11.60 35.49 -28.64
C SER A 270 -11.80 33.99 -28.36
N GLN A 271 -10.76 33.17 -28.53
CA GLN A 271 -10.85 31.73 -28.24
C GLN A 271 -11.05 31.50 -26.75
N ILE A 272 -10.32 32.21 -25.90
CA ILE A 272 -10.49 32.14 -24.43
C ILE A 272 -11.95 32.52 -24.09
N LYS A 273 -12.43 33.65 -24.56
CA LYS A 273 -13.80 34.10 -24.31
C LYS A 273 -14.85 33.10 -24.80
N GLN A 274 -14.65 32.53 -25.97
CA GLN A 274 -15.52 31.49 -26.50
C GLN A 274 -15.57 30.28 -25.53
N GLY A 275 -14.44 29.74 -25.07
CA GLY A 275 -14.41 28.62 -24.13
C GLY A 275 -15.10 28.94 -22.81
N LEU A 276 -14.97 30.19 -22.30
CA LEU A 276 -15.68 30.64 -21.11
C LEU A 276 -17.20 30.63 -21.31
N ILE A 277 -17.68 31.21 -22.41
CA ILE A 277 -19.12 31.28 -22.74
C ILE A 277 -19.70 29.89 -22.98
N GLU A 278 -18.96 29.01 -23.65
CA GLU A 278 -19.39 27.63 -23.88
C GLU A 278 -19.57 26.89 -22.53
N PHE A 279 -18.64 27.03 -21.61
CA PHE A 279 -18.77 26.45 -20.28
C PHE A 279 -19.94 27.05 -19.49
N GLU A 280 -20.07 28.39 -19.45
CA GLU A 280 -21.17 29.08 -18.78
C GLU A 280 -22.51 28.60 -19.30
N THR A 281 -22.63 28.45 -20.63
CA THR A 281 -23.88 28.03 -21.29
C THR A 281 -24.19 26.56 -21.04
N GLN A 282 -23.17 25.69 -21.16
CA GLN A 282 -23.32 24.24 -21.04
C GLN A 282 -23.68 23.82 -19.61
N TYR A 283 -23.09 24.48 -18.62
CA TYR A 283 -23.22 24.10 -17.21
C TYR A 283 -24.08 25.09 -16.40
N GLU A 284 -24.73 26.08 -17.06
CA GLU A 284 -25.54 27.11 -16.39
C GLU A 284 -24.79 27.72 -15.18
N SER A 285 -23.51 28.04 -15.37
CA SER A 285 -22.66 28.57 -14.33
C SER A 285 -22.73 30.08 -14.22
N ASP A 286 -22.27 30.63 -13.09
CA ASP A 286 -22.09 32.07 -12.93
C ASP A 286 -21.04 32.61 -13.91
N PRO A 287 -21.14 33.90 -14.32
CA PRO A 287 -20.16 34.53 -15.20
C PRO A 287 -18.73 34.44 -14.63
N ILE A 288 -17.80 34.10 -15.48
CA ILE A 288 -16.40 33.92 -15.14
C ILE A 288 -15.67 35.26 -15.16
N SER A 289 -15.11 35.66 -14.05
CA SER A 289 -14.42 36.95 -13.90
C SER A 289 -12.91 36.84 -13.68
N LEU A 290 -12.37 35.65 -13.49
CA LEU A 290 -10.96 35.40 -13.19
C LEU A 290 -10.39 34.24 -14.01
N VAL A 291 -9.27 34.47 -14.67
CA VAL A 291 -8.50 33.45 -15.38
C VAL A 291 -7.10 33.40 -14.79
N ASN A 292 -6.72 32.23 -14.24
CA ASN A 292 -5.36 31.97 -13.80
C ASN A 292 -4.52 31.48 -14.98
N VAL A 293 -3.35 32.03 -15.19
CA VAL A 293 -2.44 31.62 -16.27
C VAL A 293 -1.35 30.73 -15.71
N VAL A 294 -1.15 29.60 -16.36
CA VAL A 294 -0.03 28.69 -16.11
C VAL A 294 0.83 28.64 -17.38
N THR A 295 2.11 28.85 -17.25
CA THR A 295 3.00 28.92 -18.41
C THR A 295 4.39 28.40 -18.12
N ASP A 296 5.05 27.89 -19.15
CA ASP A 296 6.47 27.51 -19.12
C ASP A 296 7.38 28.60 -19.74
N ARG A 297 6.80 29.74 -20.13
CA ARG A 297 7.53 30.86 -20.72
C ARG A 297 8.13 31.77 -19.66
N PRO A 298 9.37 32.21 -19.84
CA PRO A 298 10.07 32.97 -18.80
C PRO A 298 9.52 34.40 -18.61
N ASN A 299 9.04 35.03 -19.69
CA ASN A 299 8.53 36.41 -19.66
C ASN A 299 7.13 36.49 -20.24
N THR A 300 6.17 36.77 -19.38
CA THR A 300 4.75 36.84 -19.76
C THR A 300 4.15 38.23 -19.64
N LYS A 301 4.96 39.25 -19.31
CA LYS A 301 4.48 40.61 -19.08
C LYS A 301 3.64 41.14 -20.25
N ASN A 302 4.15 40.99 -21.48
CA ASN A 302 3.50 41.49 -22.67
C ASN A 302 2.20 40.70 -23.01
N LEU A 303 2.20 39.39 -22.75
CA LEU A 303 1.00 38.56 -22.85
C LEU A 303 -0.10 39.09 -21.93
N PHE A 304 0.21 39.35 -20.67
CA PHE A 304 -0.77 39.87 -19.71
C PHE A 304 -1.33 41.22 -20.17
N ILE A 305 -0.46 42.17 -20.55
CA ILE A 305 -0.88 43.47 -21.02
C ILE A 305 -1.82 43.34 -22.25
N GLY A 306 -1.45 42.48 -23.20
CA GLY A 306 -2.26 42.25 -24.41
C GLY A 306 -3.61 41.61 -24.11
N LEU A 307 -3.64 40.59 -23.28
CA LEU A 307 -4.89 39.91 -22.91
C LEU A 307 -5.77 40.76 -22.03
N GLU A 308 -5.25 41.52 -21.06
CA GLU A 308 -6.02 42.45 -20.22
C GLU A 308 -6.69 43.56 -21.04
N LYS A 309 -6.05 44.03 -22.11
CA LYS A 309 -6.61 44.98 -23.04
C LYS A 309 -7.85 44.43 -23.78
N GLN A 310 -7.77 43.16 -24.19
CA GLN A 310 -8.82 42.47 -24.97
C GLN A 310 -9.94 41.88 -24.11
N LEU A 311 -9.61 41.46 -22.89
CA LEU A 311 -10.51 40.82 -21.93
C LEU A 311 -10.77 41.74 -20.73
N SER A 312 -11.17 42.98 -20.98
CA SER A 312 -11.30 44.06 -19.98
C SER A 312 -12.26 43.75 -18.82
N GLU A 313 -13.19 42.80 -18.97
CA GLU A 313 -14.15 42.38 -17.94
C GLU A 313 -13.65 41.19 -17.12
N ILE A 314 -12.50 40.61 -17.49
CA ILE A 314 -11.94 39.39 -16.90
C ILE A 314 -10.56 39.73 -16.32
N VAL A 315 -10.36 39.38 -15.05
CA VAL A 315 -9.06 39.53 -14.41
C VAL A 315 -8.15 38.38 -14.84
N ILE A 316 -7.01 38.71 -15.40
CA ILE A 316 -6.00 37.70 -15.79
C ILE A 316 -4.86 37.75 -14.81
N LYS A 317 -4.56 36.63 -14.19
CA LYS A 317 -3.57 36.54 -13.12
C LYS A 317 -2.61 35.37 -13.40
N ASN A 318 -1.32 35.61 -13.23
CA ASN A 318 -0.38 34.48 -13.19
C ASN A 318 -0.62 33.64 -11.93
N TYR A 319 -0.68 32.33 -12.07
CA TYR A 319 -0.81 31.45 -10.93
C TYR A 319 0.44 31.56 -10.04
N ASP A 320 0.24 31.89 -8.77
CA ASP A 320 1.30 31.93 -7.78
C ASP A 320 1.15 30.74 -6.80
N PRO A 321 2.08 29.78 -6.82
CA PRO A 321 2.02 28.64 -5.91
C PRO A 321 2.17 29.01 -4.43
N GLU A 322 2.79 30.15 -4.12
CA GLU A 322 2.95 30.62 -2.74
C GLU A 322 1.62 31.12 -2.12
N GLU A 323 0.63 31.44 -2.94
CA GLU A 323 -0.73 31.70 -2.48
C GLU A 323 -1.51 30.41 -2.18
N SER A 324 -1.12 29.30 -2.82
CA SER A 324 -1.79 28.01 -2.69
C SER A 324 -1.31 27.16 -1.53
N ILE A 325 0.01 27.11 -1.34
CA ILE A 325 0.65 26.28 -0.31
C ILE A 325 1.85 27.00 0.31
N LEU A 326 2.21 26.58 1.51
CA LEU A 326 3.43 27.09 2.17
C LEU A 326 4.66 26.30 1.72
N PHE A 327 5.78 26.97 1.46
CA PHE A 327 7.04 26.33 1.11
C PHE A 327 8.02 26.43 2.29
N GLU A 328 8.60 25.29 2.70
CA GLU A 328 9.74 25.27 3.62
C GLU A 328 11.01 25.75 2.88
N GLU A 329 12.02 26.24 3.60
CA GLU A 329 13.22 26.85 3.02
C GLU A 329 13.88 26.01 1.93
N ASN A 330 13.94 24.68 2.15
CA ASN A 330 14.53 23.77 1.17
C ASN A 330 13.74 23.75 -0.15
N ALA A 331 12.41 23.67 -0.07
CA ALA A 331 11.55 23.68 -1.25
C ALA A 331 11.54 25.06 -1.92
N LYS A 332 11.54 26.14 -1.13
CA LYS A 332 11.52 27.53 -1.63
C LYS A 332 12.76 27.86 -2.46
N LYS A 333 13.93 27.40 -2.05
CA LYS A 333 15.18 27.61 -2.79
C LYS A 333 15.09 27.12 -4.25
N TYR A 334 14.51 25.96 -4.48
CA TYR A 334 14.33 25.42 -5.83
C TYR A 334 13.20 26.11 -6.58
N LEU A 335 12.12 26.51 -5.87
CA LEU A 335 11.02 27.28 -6.47
C LEU A 335 11.52 28.64 -6.98
N ASP A 336 12.31 29.35 -6.19
CA ASP A 336 12.83 30.67 -6.56
C ASP A 336 13.86 30.62 -7.70
N ALA A 337 14.41 29.45 -7.99
CA ALA A 337 15.30 29.24 -9.14
C ALA A 337 14.55 29.01 -10.47
N LEU A 338 13.23 28.79 -10.42
CA LEU A 338 12.44 28.61 -11.65
C LEU A 338 12.23 29.93 -12.37
N PRO A 339 12.36 29.92 -13.71
CA PRO A 339 12.04 31.10 -14.53
C PRO A 339 10.57 31.51 -14.37
N ASN A 340 9.67 30.55 -14.27
CA ASN A 340 8.27 30.76 -13.98
C ASN A 340 7.78 29.75 -12.93
N LYS A 341 7.28 30.26 -11.80
CA LYS A 341 6.82 29.45 -10.67
C LYS A 341 5.48 28.74 -10.93
N SER A 342 4.67 29.24 -11.88
CA SER A 342 3.34 28.67 -12.13
C SER A 342 3.36 27.20 -12.57
N LYS A 343 4.45 26.75 -13.21
CA LYS A 343 4.64 25.37 -13.67
C LYS A 343 4.48 24.30 -12.58
N ILE A 344 4.76 24.65 -11.32
CA ILE A 344 4.70 23.69 -10.21
C ILE A 344 3.28 23.22 -9.89
N ILE A 345 2.25 23.88 -10.42
CA ILE A 345 0.84 23.55 -10.12
C ILE A 345 0.50 22.08 -10.38
N ASN A 346 1.01 21.48 -11.47
CA ASN A 346 0.79 20.08 -11.80
C ASN A 346 1.36 19.17 -10.72
N CYS A 347 2.57 19.48 -10.28
CA CYS A 347 3.29 18.75 -9.25
C CYS A 347 2.60 18.87 -7.88
N ILE A 348 2.11 20.07 -7.52
CA ILE A 348 1.30 20.31 -6.32
C ILE A 348 0.03 19.47 -6.36
N GLY A 349 -0.71 19.53 -7.47
CA GLY A 349 -1.94 18.80 -7.63
C GLY A 349 -1.77 17.29 -7.55
N ALA A 350 -0.72 16.75 -8.15
CA ALA A 350 -0.34 15.36 -7.96
C ALA A 350 0.03 15.05 -6.49
N GLY A 351 0.71 15.98 -5.80
CA GLY A 351 1.17 15.80 -4.43
C GLY A 351 0.08 15.84 -3.37
N VAL A 352 -1.05 16.50 -3.63
CA VAL A 352 -2.19 16.51 -2.70
C VAL A 352 -3.05 15.26 -2.80
N ARG A 353 -2.91 14.46 -3.88
CA ARG A 353 -3.66 13.23 -4.10
C ARG A 353 -3.36 12.15 -3.06
N ARG A 354 -4.37 11.36 -2.74
CA ARG A 354 -4.29 10.24 -1.81
C ARG A 354 -5.03 9.03 -2.37
N VAL A 355 -4.60 7.83 -1.99
CA VAL A 355 -5.33 6.60 -2.35
C VAL A 355 -6.46 6.40 -1.36
N ASN A 356 -7.63 6.92 -1.68
CA ASN A 356 -8.83 6.86 -0.84
C ASN A 356 -9.42 5.44 -0.81
N CYS A 357 -8.86 4.58 0.04
CA CYS A 357 -9.27 3.18 0.16
C CYS A 357 -10.62 2.95 0.83
N TYR A 358 -11.17 3.96 1.50
CA TYR A 358 -12.41 3.86 2.26
C TYR A 358 -13.55 4.70 1.68
N ASP A 359 -13.31 5.29 0.51
CA ASP A 359 -14.26 6.14 -0.22
C ASP A 359 -14.92 7.20 0.68
N VAL A 360 -14.08 7.82 1.54
CA VAL A 360 -14.49 8.94 2.38
C VAL A 360 -14.43 10.23 1.58
N ASP A 361 -15.26 11.20 1.93
CA ASP A 361 -15.16 12.52 1.33
C ASP A 361 -13.80 13.15 1.69
N TYR A 362 -13.00 13.38 0.68
CA TYR A 362 -11.68 13.98 0.79
C TYR A 362 -11.72 15.43 0.31
N GLU A 363 -11.49 16.34 1.26
CA GLU A 363 -11.68 17.79 1.05
C GLU A 363 -10.71 18.41 0.03
N HIS A 364 -9.62 17.70 -0.32
CA HIS A 364 -8.57 18.21 -1.18
C HIS A 364 -8.50 17.51 -2.55
N GLU A 365 -9.58 16.87 -2.96
CA GLU A 365 -9.65 16.20 -4.25
C GLU A 365 -11.08 16.32 -4.82
N ILE A 366 -11.21 16.88 -6.01
CA ILE A 366 -12.45 16.85 -6.77
C ILE A 366 -12.40 15.75 -7.80
N TYR A 367 -11.33 15.71 -8.60
CA TYR A 367 -11.19 14.74 -9.67
C TYR A 367 -10.31 13.59 -9.21
N GLY A 368 -10.95 12.44 -9.01
CA GLY A 368 -10.30 11.22 -8.53
C GLY A 368 -9.81 10.30 -9.64
N PHE A 369 -9.47 10.82 -10.82
CA PHE A 369 -8.97 10.02 -11.92
C PHE A 369 -7.72 9.23 -11.52
N ASN A 370 -7.65 7.99 -11.95
CA ASN A 370 -6.46 7.16 -11.72
C ASN A 370 -6.34 6.11 -12.83
N LEU A 371 -5.39 6.34 -13.71
CA LEU A 371 -5.04 5.47 -14.84
C LEU A 371 -4.10 4.31 -14.45
N VAL A 372 -3.80 4.12 -13.16
CA VAL A 372 -2.99 2.97 -12.74
C VAL A 372 -3.76 1.68 -12.98
N PRO A 373 -3.21 0.71 -13.73
CA PRO A 373 -3.89 -0.54 -14.00
C PRO A 373 -4.33 -1.24 -12.71
N ARG A 374 -5.58 -1.67 -12.66
CA ARG A 374 -6.18 -2.29 -11.47
C ARG A 374 -6.15 -1.41 -10.22
N ALA A 375 -6.38 -0.10 -10.38
CA ALA A 375 -6.45 0.86 -9.27
C ALA A 375 -7.41 0.41 -8.16
N ASN A 376 -8.54 -0.19 -8.51
CA ASN A 376 -9.50 -0.77 -7.56
C ASN A 376 -8.89 -1.91 -6.73
N GLN A 377 -8.09 -2.79 -7.35
CA GLN A 377 -7.40 -3.86 -6.62
C GLN A 377 -6.35 -3.30 -5.65
N LEU A 378 -5.67 -2.23 -6.04
CA LEU A 378 -4.74 -1.51 -5.17
C LEU A 378 -5.47 -0.91 -3.95
N LYS A 379 -6.64 -0.28 -4.14
CA LYS A 379 -7.49 0.21 -3.05
C LYS A 379 -7.89 -0.92 -2.10
N ILE A 380 -8.38 -2.05 -2.62
CA ILE A 380 -8.78 -3.23 -1.83
C ILE A 380 -7.60 -3.76 -1.01
N ASN A 381 -6.44 -3.94 -1.63
CA ASN A 381 -5.24 -4.44 -0.96
C ASN A 381 -4.76 -3.49 0.16
N ARG A 382 -4.77 -2.19 -0.08
CA ARG A 382 -4.43 -1.17 0.93
C ARG A 382 -5.45 -1.14 2.06
N LYS A 383 -6.74 -1.23 1.76
CA LYS A 383 -7.81 -1.32 2.77
C LYS A 383 -7.61 -2.54 3.67
N ALA A 384 -7.36 -3.71 3.07
CA ALA A 384 -7.08 -4.94 3.80
C ALA A 384 -5.83 -4.83 4.69
N LYS A 385 -4.74 -4.28 4.17
CA LYS A 385 -3.50 -4.04 4.93
C LYS A 385 -3.69 -3.06 6.07
N SER A 386 -4.43 -1.98 5.85
CA SER A 386 -4.77 -0.99 6.86
C SER A 386 -5.60 -1.61 7.99
N PHE A 387 -6.64 -2.37 7.63
CA PHE A 387 -7.50 -3.07 8.59
C PHE A 387 -6.71 -4.11 9.40
N ALA A 388 -5.90 -4.93 8.75
CA ALA A 388 -5.03 -5.88 9.43
C ALA A 388 -4.08 -5.20 10.43
N SER A 389 -3.50 -4.05 10.06
CA SER A 389 -2.64 -3.27 10.95
C SER A 389 -3.39 -2.75 12.19
N ILE A 390 -4.65 -2.33 12.03
CA ILE A 390 -5.50 -1.88 13.14
C ILE A 390 -5.85 -3.06 14.05
N CYS A 391 -6.27 -4.19 13.49
CA CYS A 391 -6.57 -5.40 14.25
C CYS A 391 -5.34 -5.88 15.02
N TYR A 392 -4.15 -5.85 14.43
CA TYR A 392 -2.90 -6.19 15.11
C TYR A 392 -2.61 -5.25 16.30
N LYS A 393 -2.75 -3.94 16.11
CA LYS A 393 -2.55 -2.96 17.19
C LYS A 393 -3.57 -3.11 18.32
N LEU A 394 -4.84 -3.39 17.97
CA LEU A 394 -5.90 -3.64 18.94
C LEU A 394 -5.63 -4.93 19.74
N SER A 395 -5.26 -6.02 19.06
CA SER A 395 -4.92 -7.28 19.76
C SER A 395 -3.72 -7.10 20.69
N PHE A 396 -2.71 -6.36 20.24
CA PHE A 396 -1.55 -6.03 21.08
C PHE A 396 -1.94 -5.17 22.30
N ALA A 397 -2.82 -4.18 22.11
CA ALA A 397 -3.34 -3.36 23.22
C ALA A 397 -4.15 -4.19 24.21
N ILE A 398 -5.00 -5.12 23.72
CA ILE A 398 -5.79 -6.03 24.58
C ILE A 398 -4.85 -6.94 25.39
N VAL A 399 -3.80 -7.47 24.75
CA VAL A 399 -2.79 -8.28 25.43
C VAL A 399 -2.07 -7.46 26.51
N LEU A 400 -1.64 -6.22 26.18
CA LEU A 400 -1.01 -5.34 27.17
C LEU A 400 -1.94 -4.99 28.34
N LEU A 401 -3.22 -4.71 28.07
CA LEU A 401 -4.21 -4.46 29.11
C LEU A 401 -4.43 -5.72 29.97
N GLY A 402 -4.51 -6.88 29.31
CA GLY A 402 -4.61 -8.17 30.01
C GLY A 402 -3.40 -8.40 30.94
N PHE A 403 -2.20 -8.17 30.47
CA PHE A 403 -0.99 -8.23 31.30
C PHE A 403 -0.99 -7.18 32.41
N GLY A 404 -1.38 -5.93 32.08
CA GLY A 404 -1.49 -4.83 33.05
C GLY A 404 -2.49 -5.10 34.16
N TYR A 405 -3.53 -5.91 33.90
CA TYR A 405 -4.51 -6.34 34.88
C TYR A 405 -4.07 -7.59 35.67
N LEU A 406 -3.60 -8.62 34.94
CA LEU A 406 -3.25 -9.92 35.53
C LEU A 406 -2.01 -9.88 36.43
N VAL A 407 -1.01 -9.06 36.06
CA VAL A 407 0.24 -8.97 36.85
C VAL A 407 0.00 -8.31 38.21
N PRO A 408 -0.64 -7.12 38.32
CA PRO A 408 -0.97 -6.54 39.63
C PRO A 408 -1.90 -7.40 40.44
N PHE A 409 -2.92 -8.00 39.81
CA PHE A 409 -3.86 -8.90 40.48
C PHE A 409 -3.18 -10.15 41.01
N GLY A 410 -2.24 -10.72 40.23
CA GLY A 410 -1.40 -11.83 40.66
C GLY A 410 -0.50 -11.46 41.84
N ILE A 411 0.15 -10.30 41.78
CA ILE A 411 0.98 -9.78 42.90
C ILE A 411 0.15 -9.55 44.14
N LEU A 412 -1.03 -8.91 44.03
CA LEU A 412 -1.92 -8.70 45.15
C LEU A 412 -2.36 -10.01 45.81
N LYS A 413 -2.74 -11.02 45.01
CA LYS A 413 -3.07 -12.36 45.52
C LYS A 413 -1.88 -13.06 46.19
N VAL A 414 -0.68 -12.90 45.63
CA VAL A 414 0.52 -13.46 46.24
C VAL A 414 0.84 -12.75 47.56
N VAL A 415 0.67 -11.44 47.65
CA VAL A 415 0.83 -10.67 48.89
C VAL A 415 -0.25 -11.05 49.93
N GLU A 416 -1.51 -11.12 49.50
CA GLU A 416 -2.63 -11.53 50.35
C GLU A 416 -2.43 -12.94 50.90
N ASN A 417 -2.10 -13.90 50.06
CA ASN A 417 -1.76 -15.26 50.47
C ASN A 417 -0.49 -15.32 51.36
N SER A 418 0.50 -14.44 51.11
CA SER A 418 1.70 -14.40 51.95
C SER A 418 1.45 -13.81 53.33
N THR A 419 0.54 -12.83 53.43
CA THR A 419 0.10 -12.25 54.72
C THR A 419 -0.79 -13.22 55.51
N GLU A 420 -1.66 -13.97 54.80
CA GLU A 420 -2.48 -15.04 55.41
C GLU A 420 -1.59 -16.20 55.93
N ILE A 421 -0.59 -16.59 55.12
CA ILE A 421 0.40 -17.60 55.51
C ILE A 421 1.26 -17.09 56.68
N ALA A 422 1.63 -15.81 56.69
CA ALA A 422 2.37 -15.23 57.82
C ALA A 422 1.51 -15.18 59.13
N GLY A 423 0.21 -14.83 58.99
CA GLY A 423 -0.75 -14.87 60.08
C GLY A 423 -0.97 -16.28 60.64
N LEU A 424 -1.16 -17.25 59.74
CA LEU A 424 -1.27 -18.67 60.10
C LEU A 424 0.00 -19.24 60.74
N ARG A 425 1.21 -18.79 60.28
CA ARG A 425 2.49 -19.12 60.89
C ARG A 425 2.64 -18.54 62.30
N GLY A 426 2.09 -17.36 62.55
CA GLY A 426 2.06 -16.75 63.90
C GLY A 426 1.22 -17.55 64.90
N VAL A 427 0.09 -18.06 64.45
CA VAL A 427 -0.81 -18.91 65.29
C VAL A 427 -0.19 -20.32 65.52
N LEU A 428 0.52 -20.86 64.53
CA LEU A 428 1.17 -22.17 64.63
C LEU A 428 2.43 -22.15 65.50
N SER A 429 3.06 -20.97 65.70
CA SER A 429 4.23 -20.86 66.59
C SER A 429 3.88 -20.97 68.07
N GLU A 430 2.58 -20.84 68.41
CA GLU A 430 2.09 -21.01 69.80
C GLU A 430 1.76 -22.47 70.17
N VAL A 431 1.67 -23.37 69.18
CA VAL A 431 1.35 -24.80 69.44
C VAL A 431 2.59 -25.66 69.33
N SER A 432 2.85 -26.35 70.41
CA SER A 432 4.04 -27.12 70.84
C SER A 432 4.80 -27.96 69.78
N ASP A 433 6.10 -28.09 69.98
CA ASP A 433 7.10 -28.75 69.12
C ASP A 433 6.81 -30.19 68.67
N LYS A 434 5.80 -30.82 69.23
CA LYS A 434 5.36 -32.17 68.84
C LYS A 434 4.47 -32.20 67.61
N GLU A 435 3.70 -31.14 67.31
CA GLU A 435 2.89 -31.03 66.08
C GLU A 435 3.74 -30.68 64.85
N LYS A 436 4.87 -29.99 65.02
CA LYS A 436 5.78 -29.64 63.91
C LYS A 436 6.40 -30.88 63.24
N LEU A 437 6.62 -31.94 64.01
CA LEU A 437 7.20 -33.15 63.44
C LEU A 437 6.18 -33.96 62.63
N ALA A 438 4.95 -34.07 63.11
CA ALA A 438 3.88 -34.80 62.46
C ALA A 438 3.39 -34.09 61.15
N THR A 439 3.34 -32.74 61.17
CA THR A 439 3.00 -31.94 59.96
C THR A 439 4.13 -31.94 58.91
N ALA A 440 5.39 -31.97 59.34
CA ALA A 440 6.54 -32.10 58.43
C ALA A 440 6.57 -33.48 57.71
N TYR A 441 6.16 -34.54 58.38
CA TYR A 441 6.01 -35.86 57.76
C TYR A 441 4.79 -35.94 56.84
N ARG A 442 3.65 -35.38 57.22
CA ARG A 442 2.46 -35.32 56.35
C ARG A 442 2.70 -34.51 55.08
N THR A 443 3.34 -33.36 55.14
CA THR A 443 3.70 -32.56 53.96
C THR A 443 4.75 -33.25 53.06
N LYS A 444 5.61 -34.08 53.61
CA LYS A 444 6.51 -34.89 52.81
C LYS A 444 5.80 -36.04 52.09
N VAL A 445 4.82 -36.68 52.71
CA VAL A 445 4.00 -37.73 52.10
C VAL A 445 3.12 -37.16 50.98
N ASP A 446 2.45 -36.02 51.20
CA ASP A 446 1.62 -35.37 50.20
C ASP A 446 2.42 -34.85 49.00
N LYS A 447 3.66 -34.37 49.22
CA LYS A 447 4.58 -34.02 48.15
C LYS A 447 5.13 -35.23 47.39
N LEU A 448 5.28 -36.35 48.04
CA LEU A 448 5.62 -37.60 47.42
C LEU A 448 4.48 -38.19 46.58
N ASP A 449 3.25 -38.14 47.13
CA ASP A 449 2.04 -38.58 46.40
C ASP A 449 1.72 -37.70 45.19
N SER A 450 1.83 -36.36 45.30
CA SER A 450 1.68 -35.49 44.18
C SER A 450 2.78 -35.64 43.12
N LYS A 451 4.05 -35.91 43.53
CA LYS A 451 5.11 -36.26 42.60
C LYS A 451 4.91 -37.64 41.95
N VAL A 452 4.41 -38.62 42.69
CA VAL A 452 4.05 -39.94 42.15
C VAL A 452 2.87 -39.85 41.19
N PHE A 453 1.87 -39.00 41.47
CA PHE A 453 0.76 -38.76 40.55
C PHE A 453 1.21 -38.07 39.27
N ILE A 454 2.02 -37.02 39.38
CA ILE A 454 2.63 -36.33 38.22
C ILE A 454 3.51 -37.29 37.42
N VAL A 455 4.33 -38.08 38.07
CA VAL A 455 5.20 -39.09 37.43
C VAL A 455 4.38 -40.21 36.80
N LYS A 456 3.26 -40.64 37.40
CA LYS A 456 2.34 -41.61 36.78
C LYS A 456 1.58 -41.00 35.58
N ALA A 457 1.11 -39.76 35.66
CA ALA A 457 0.42 -39.09 34.57
C ALA A 457 1.32 -38.78 33.37
N PHE A 458 2.59 -38.41 33.63
CA PHE A 458 3.60 -38.22 32.57
C PHE A 458 4.31 -39.52 32.16
N GLY A 459 4.31 -40.53 33.02
CA GLY A 459 4.98 -41.80 32.78
C GLY A 459 4.35 -42.66 31.69
N THR A 460 3.03 -42.59 31.51
CA THR A 460 2.32 -43.35 30.46
C THR A 460 2.65 -42.83 29.06
N ASN A 461 2.74 -41.49 28.86
CA ASN A 461 3.12 -40.93 27.58
C ASN A 461 4.64 -40.96 27.29
N LYS A 462 5.48 -40.85 28.31
CA LYS A 462 6.93 -40.97 28.15
C LYS A 462 7.41 -42.40 27.90
N LYS A 463 6.78 -43.40 28.48
CA LYS A 463 7.14 -44.80 28.23
C LYS A 463 6.88 -45.20 26.76
N SER A 464 5.75 -44.75 26.17
CA SER A 464 5.47 -45.05 24.78
C SER A 464 6.46 -44.34 23.83
N SER A 465 6.76 -43.08 24.05
CA SER A 465 7.71 -42.33 23.20
C SER A 465 9.17 -42.75 23.43
N ALA A 466 9.55 -43.04 24.68
CA ALA A 466 10.90 -43.52 24.99
C ALA A 466 11.17 -44.93 24.43
N HIS A 467 10.20 -45.83 24.54
CA HIS A 467 10.29 -47.18 23.96
C HIS A 467 10.32 -47.14 22.41
N LEU A 468 9.62 -46.20 21.82
CA LEU A 468 9.62 -45.98 20.39
C LEU A 468 10.96 -45.40 19.90
N ILE A 469 11.53 -44.44 20.62
CA ILE A 469 12.86 -43.91 20.34
C ILE A 469 13.95 -44.98 20.57
N GLU A 470 13.86 -45.77 21.61
CA GLU A 470 14.79 -46.85 21.91
C GLU A 470 14.72 -47.95 20.83
N SER A 471 13.53 -48.37 20.44
CA SER A 471 13.29 -49.32 19.35
C SER A 471 13.77 -48.81 17.98
N LEU A 472 13.65 -47.53 17.72
CA LEU A 472 14.18 -46.93 16.50
C LEU A 472 15.70 -46.77 16.57
N ALA A 473 16.25 -46.34 17.71
CA ALA A 473 17.67 -46.11 17.90
C ALA A 473 18.47 -47.42 17.75
N SER A 474 17.94 -48.55 18.23
CA SER A 474 18.57 -49.88 18.10
C SER A 474 18.71 -50.38 16.65
N ASN A 475 17.95 -49.82 15.73
CA ASN A 475 17.97 -50.18 14.30
C ASN A 475 18.77 -49.18 13.43
N ILE A 476 19.46 -48.23 14.03
CA ILE A 476 20.32 -47.28 13.30
C ILE A 476 21.74 -47.84 13.24
N PRO A 477 22.28 -48.10 12.04
CA PRO A 477 23.67 -48.56 11.89
C PRO A 477 24.70 -47.54 12.42
N ASP A 478 25.84 -48.01 12.90
CA ASP A 478 26.90 -47.19 13.49
C ASP A 478 27.46 -46.11 12.54
N LYS A 479 27.32 -46.33 11.22
CA LYS A 479 27.77 -45.42 10.16
C LYS A 479 26.79 -44.29 9.85
N ILE A 480 25.66 -44.20 10.56
CA ILE A 480 24.64 -43.20 10.41
C ILE A 480 24.56 -42.30 11.64
N ARG A 481 24.37 -41.01 11.41
CA ARG A 481 24.07 -40.03 12.47
C ARG A 481 22.79 -39.29 12.12
N VAL A 482 21.80 -39.39 12.99
CA VAL A 482 20.52 -38.68 12.85
C VAL A 482 20.69 -37.24 13.26
N THR A 483 20.28 -36.33 12.39
CA THR A 483 20.34 -34.88 12.62
C THR A 483 18.98 -34.29 13.06
N SER A 484 17.88 -34.91 12.64
CA SER A 484 16.53 -34.46 12.98
C SER A 484 15.60 -35.66 13.06
N PHE A 485 14.68 -35.60 14.01
CA PHE A 485 13.66 -36.59 14.23
C PHE A 485 12.32 -35.86 14.45
N LYS A 486 11.37 -36.04 13.55
CA LYS A 486 10.07 -35.39 13.63
C LYS A 486 8.93 -36.40 13.54
N ILE A 487 7.96 -36.26 14.41
CA ILE A 487 6.72 -37.05 14.35
C ILE A 487 5.64 -36.17 13.70
N SER A 488 5.09 -36.64 12.60
CA SER A 488 4.01 -35.96 11.86
C SER A 488 2.74 -36.81 11.95
N ASN A 489 1.61 -36.15 12.18
CA ASN A 489 0.27 -36.77 12.23
C ASN A 489 0.14 -37.98 13.18
N GLY A 490 0.97 -38.06 14.23
CA GLY A 490 0.90 -39.13 15.24
C GLY A 490 1.26 -40.54 14.76
N LYS A 491 1.52 -40.74 13.45
CA LYS A 491 1.83 -42.05 12.86
C LYS A 491 3.05 -42.05 11.95
N THR A 492 3.43 -40.90 11.44
CA THR A 492 4.58 -40.82 10.52
C THR A 492 5.77 -40.19 11.22
N VAL A 493 6.89 -40.91 11.19
CA VAL A 493 8.16 -40.44 11.73
C VAL A 493 9.07 -40.08 10.57
N ILE A 494 9.54 -38.86 10.52
CA ILE A 494 10.51 -38.38 9.54
C ILE A 494 11.89 -38.33 10.22
N ILE A 495 12.83 -39.03 9.63
CA ILE A 495 14.23 -39.10 10.09
C ILE A 495 15.08 -38.43 9.02
N GLU A 496 15.80 -37.40 9.44
CA GLU A 496 16.85 -36.78 8.62
C GLU A 496 18.20 -37.08 9.26
N GLY A 497 19.19 -37.39 8.44
CA GLY A 497 20.51 -37.75 8.97
C GLY A 497 21.61 -37.63 7.92
N VAL A 498 22.79 -37.95 8.36
CA VAL A 498 24.01 -38.04 7.55
C VAL A 498 24.62 -39.43 7.62
N SER A 499 25.21 -39.87 6.52
CA SER A 499 25.84 -41.20 6.40
C SER A 499 27.14 -41.11 5.64
N LYS A 500 27.98 -42.13 5.83
CA LYS A 500 29.21 -42.29 5.09
C LYS A 500 28.97 -42.71 3.64
N ASP A 501 28.01 -43.54 3.40
CA ASP A 501 27.70 -44.12 2.08
C ASP A 501 26.21 -44.41 1.90
N ASP A 502 25.80 -44.65 0.67
CA ASP A 502 24.39 -44.94 0.33
C ASP A 502 23.98 -46.33 0.84
N ALA A 503 24.93 -47.28 0.91
CA ALA A 503 24.66 -48.64 1.34
C ALA A 503 24.18 -48.69 2.80
N SER A 504 24.78 -47.88 3.67
CA SER A 504 24.38 -47.77 5.08
C SER A 504 22.97 -47.20 5.25
N VAL A 505 22.56 -46.27 4.40
CA VAL A 505 21.20 -45.74 4.43
C VAL A 505 20.17 -46.79 3.96
N ILE A 506 20.51 -47.57 2.94
CA ILE A 506 19.69 -48.68 2.46
C ILE A 506 19.61 -49.77 3.53
N GLU A 507 20.72 -50.10 4.21
CA GLU A 507 20.75 -51.04 5.34
C GLU A 507 19.82 -50.59 6.46
N MET A 508 19.88 -49.32 6.86
CA MET A 508 18.98 -48.73 7.86
C MET A 508 17.51 -48.85 7.45
N THR A 509 17.17 -48.53 6.20
CA THR A 509 15.77 -48.66 5.71
C THR A 509 15.29 -50.11 5.71
N ASN A 510 16.15 -51.08 5.41
CA ASN A 510 15.86 -52.50 5.51
C ASN A 510 15.65 -52.94 6.96
N LEU A 511 16.49 -52.48 7.89
CA LEU A 511 16.35 -52.77 9.32
C LEU A 511 15.01 -52.24 9.86
N PHE A 512 14.65 -51.01 9.46
CA PHE A 512 13.35 -50.43 9.82
C PHE A 512 12.18 -51.19 9.20
N SER A 513 12.30 -51.62 7.94
CA SER A 513 11.24 -52.39 7.26
C SER A 513 10.98 -53.76 7.93
N ASN A 514 11.98 -54.33 8.54
CA ASN A 514 11.91 -55.57 9.29
C ASN A 514 11.50 -55.38 10.75
N SER A 515 11.38 -54.15 11.22
CA SER A 515 10.98 -53.85 12.60
C SER A 515 9.46 -54.10 12.79
N PRO A 516 9.05 -54.83 13.83
CA PRO A 516 7.65 -55.12 14.10
C PRO A 516 6.81 -53.87 14.37
N SER A 517 7.44 -52.79 14.75
CA SER A 517 6.82 -51.50 15.08
C SER A 517 6.58 -50.59 13.87
N VAL A 518 7.10 -50.96 12.70
CA VAL A 518 7.01 -50.15 11.47
C VAL A 518 6.13 -50.86 10.47
N GLU A 519 5.19 -50.10 9.86
CA GLU A 519 4.29 -50.62 8.85
C GLU A 519 4.88 -50.45 7.44
N ASN A 520 5.47 -49.31 7.20
CA ASN A 520 6.08 -48.96 5.91
C ASN A 520 7.27 -48.03 6.10
N VAL A 521 8.29 -48.19 5.26
CA VAL A 521 9.46 -47.32 5.21
C VAL A 521 9.61 -46.77 3.80
N LYS A 522 9.77 -45.48 3.68
CA LYS A 522 10.05 -44.81 2.43
C LYS A 522 11.33 -43.99 2.56
N LEU A 523 12.25 -44.23 1.69
CA LEU A 523 13.43 -43.38 1.54
C LEU A 523 13.09 -42.26 0.58
N ASP A 524 12.98 -41.04 1.10
CA ASP A 524 12.53 -39.88 0.33
C ASP A 524 13.66 -39.27 -0.49
N ASN A 525 14.87 -39.20 0.07
CA ASN A 525 16.01 -38.59 -0.62
C ASN A 525 17.35 -39.03 -0.06
N ILE A 526 18.36 -39.18 -0.95
CA ILE A 526 19.80 -39.29 -0.58
C ILE A 526 20.56 -38.35 -1.51
N VAL A 527 21.28 -37.39 -0.96
CA VAL A 527 22.08 -36.41 -1.71
C VAL A 527 23.50 -36.33 -1.17
N GLY A 528 24.46 -35.96 -2.02
CA GLY A 528 25.82 -35.66 -1.60
C GLY A 528 25.85 -34.49 -0.63
N PHE A 529 26.74 -34.58 0.36
CA PHE A 529 26.92 -33.56 1.39
C PHE A 529 28.14 -32.71 1.06
N THR A 530 27.98 -31.42 0.85
CA THR A 530 29.06 -30.51 0.46
C THR A 530 29.82 -29.97 1.69
N GLU A 531 31.03 -29.42 1.48
CA GLU A 531 31.79 -28.78 2.58
C GLU A 531 31.05 -27.57 3.17
N ALA A 532 30.26 -26.84 2.34
CA ALA A 532 29.41 -25.75 2.81
C ALA A 532 28.28 -26.26 3.73
N ASP A 533 27.73 -27.44 3.43
CA ASP A 533 26.69 -28.08 4.26
C ASP A 533 27.25 -28.58 5.58
N LYS A 534 28.50 -29.06 5.60
CA LYS A 534 29.22 -29.44 6.85
C LYS A 534 29.39 -28.20 7.76
N GLY A 535 29.77 -27.06 7.19
CA GLY A 535 29.89 -25.81 7.94
C GLY A 535 28.60 -25.40 8.61
N ARG A 536 27.47 -25.52 7.89
CA ARG A 536 26.13 -25.25 8.44
C ARG A 536 25.74 -26.24 9.54
N LEU A 537 26.00 -27.53 9.35
CA LEU A 537 25.71 -28.55 10.35
C LEU A 537 26.39 -28.24 11.66
N TYR A 538 27.69 -27.91 11.65
CA TYR A 538 28.46 -27.62 12.84
C TYR A 538 28.14 -26.28 13.52
N SER A 539 27.41 -25.40 12.85
CA SER A 539 26.93 -24.15 13.45
C SER A 539 25.69 -24.33 14.32
N GLU A 540 25.03 -25.49 14.25
CA GLU A 540 23.83 -25.76 15.03
C GLU A 540 24.21 -26.27 16.46
N PRO A 541 23.45 -25.83 17.50
CA PRO A 541 23.72 -26.29 18.88
C PRO A 541 23.69 -27.81 19.02
N GLY A 542 24.73 -28.39 19.61
CA GLY A 542 24.85 -29.83 19.84
C GLY A 542 25.32 -30.67 18.65
N LYS A 543 25.55 -30.05 17.48
CA LYS A 543 26.03 -30.72 16.27
C LYS A 543 27.50 -30.37 16.00
N ASN A 544 28.40 -30.74 16.90
CA ASN A 544 29.83 -30.50 16.79
C ASN A 544 30.57 -31.68 16.11
N LYS A 545 31.90 -31.54 15.90
CA LYS A 545 32.72 -32.55 15.24
C LYS A 545 32.83 -33.88 16.03
N GLU A 546 32.61 -33.87 17.33
CA GLU A 546 32.58 -35.08 18.13
C GLU A 546 31.29 -35.88 17.93
N ALA A 547 30.15 -35.20 17.86
CA ALA A 547 28.86 -35.83 17.62
C ALA A 547 28.71 -36.26 16.15
N PHE A 548 29.30 -35.51 15.21
CA PHE A 548 29.24 -35.74 13.76
C PHE A 548 30.66 -35.74 13.16
N PRO A 549 31.41 -36.83 13.25
CA PRO A 549 32.77 -36.91 12.69
C PRO A 549 32.77 -36.71 11.16
N ASN A 550 33.74 -35.95 10.67
CA ASN A 550 33.85 -35.62 9.23
C ASN A 550 33.89 -36.86 8.33
N GLU A 551 34.46 -37.94 8.81
CA GLU A 551 34.57 -39.22 8.09
C GLU A 551 33.22 -39.90 7.84
N MET A 552 32.19 -39.54 8.60
CA MET A 552 30.84 -40.08 8.50
C MET A 552 29.86 -39.19 7.74
N ILE A 553 30.31 -38.02 7.29
CA ILE A 553 29.42 -37.03 6.62
C ILE A 553 29.77 -36.96 5.14
N SER A 554 29.25 -37.90 4.37
CA SER A 554 29.39 -37.93 2.92
C SER A 554 28.04 -37.74 2.20
N LYS A 555 26.97 -38.22 2.82
CA LYS A 555 25.61 -38.18 2.27
C LYS A 555 24.63 -37.64 3.30
N LYS A 556 23.62 -36.92 2.83
CA LYS A 556 22.45 -36.55 3.61
C LYS A 556 21.26 -37.36 3.11
N PHE A 557 20.45 -37.83 4.02
CA PHE A 557 19.26 -38.58 3.68
C PHE A 557 18.02 -38.07 4.44
N THR A 558 16.88 -38.35 3.89
CA THR A 558 15.56 -38.19 4.54
C THR A 558 14.78 -39.46 4.31
N ALA A 559 14.28 -40.05 5.39
CA ALA A 559 13.45 -41.26 5.36
C ALA A 559 12.17 -41.04 6.17
N SER A 560 11.06 -41.52 5.65
CA SER A 560 9.76 -41.47 6.29
C SER A 560 9.31 -42.86 6.68
N LEU A 561 8.99 -43.05 7.96
CA LEU A 561 8.48 -44.33 8.49
C LEU A 561 7.03 -44.15 8.91
N VAL A 562 6.17 -45.08 8.50
CA VAL A 562 4.81 -45.16 8.99
C VAL A 562 4.78 -46.22 10.10
N MET A 563 4.39 -45.79 11.28
CA MET A 563 4.35 -46.69 12.46
C MET A 563 3.10 -47.54 12.44
N ARG A 564 3.24 -48.82 12.75
CA ARG A 564 2.12 -49.75 12.88
C ARG A 564 1.28 -49.38 14.08
N ALA A 565 -0.03 -49.26 13.92
CA ALA A 565 -0.93 -49.04 15.05
C ALA A 565 -0.88 -50.29 15.95
N VAL A 566 -0.54 -50.09 17.22
CA VAL A 566 -0.65 -51.16 18.23
C VAL A 566 -2.15 -51.38 18.46
N GLU A 567 -2.67 -52.52 18.04
CA GLU A 567 -4.03 -52.93 18.37
C GLU A 567 -4.17 -53.06 19.88
N GLY A 568 -4.92 -52.18 20.51
CA GLY A 568 -5.25 -52.29 21.94
C GLY A 568 -5.50 -50.98 22.69
N GLU A 569 -5.08 -49.81 22.20
CA GLU A 569 -5.43 -48.54 22.84
C GLU A 569 -6.16 -47.58 21.89
N LYS A 570 -7.51 -47.70 21.91
CA LYS A 570 -8.34 -46.55 21.54
C LYS A 570 -8.04 -45.43 22.52
N PHE A 571 -7.31 -44.43 22.08
CA PHE A 571 -7.11 -43.17 22.81
C PHE A 571 -8.49 -42.54 23.05
N ASN A 572 -9.09 -42.84 24.19
CA ASN A 572 -10.33 -42.21 24.62
C ASN A 572 -9.94 -40.91 25.35
N ASN A 573 -9.83 -39.82 24.60
CA ASN A 573 -9.56 -38.48 25.13
C ASN A 573 -10.57 -38.05 26.24
N GLU A 574 -11.77 -38.62 26.26
CA GLU A 574 -12.76 -38.35 27.30
C GLU A 574 -12.36 -38.87 28.68
N LYS A 575 -11.63 -39.98 28.78
CA LYS A 575 -11.16 -40.50 30.08
C LYS A 575 -10.02 -39.68 30.68
N ILE A 576 -9.22 -39.05 29.87
CA ILE A 576 -8.16 -38.16 30.33
C ILE A 576 -8.73 -36.84 30.89
N TYR A 577 -9.75 -36.30 30.22
CA TYR A 577 -10.43 -35.09 30.70
C TYR A 577 -11.28 -35.34 31.93
N ALA A 578 -11.93 -36.48 32.06
CA ALA A 578 -12.70 -36.85 33.26
C ALA A 578 -11.82 -37.05 34.50
N GLY A 579 -10.57 -37.54 34.34
CA GLY A 579 -9.62 -37.66 35.44
C GLY A 579 -9.02 -36.33 35.91
N LEU A 580 -8.97 -35.32 35.04
CA LEU A 580 -8.46 -33.98 35.33
C LEU A 580 -9.51 -33.10 36.02
N LEU A 581 -10.83 -33.38 35.86
CA LEU A 581 -11.93 -32.64 36.44
C LEU A 581 -12.43 -33.19 37.78
N ALA A 582 -12.00 -34.37 38.20
CA ALA A 582 -12.28 -34.91 39.49
C ALA A 582 -11.34 -34.32 40.56
N ALA A 583 -11.55 -33.06 40.94
CA ALA A 583 -10.94 -32.47 42.12
C ALA A 583 -11.28 -33.31 43.36
N PRO A 584 -10.35 -33.59 44.26
CA PRO A 584 -10.65 -34.31 45.47
C PRO A 584 -11.66 -33.53 46.32
N LYS A 585 -12.83 -34.12 46.54
CA LYS A 585 -13.82 -33.61 47.48
C LYS A 585 -13.13 -33.38 48.83
N LYS A 586 -13.09 -32.15 49.31
CA LYS A 586 -12.75 -31.76 50.66
C LYS A 586 -13.60 -32.58 51.62
N ARG A 587 -13.00 -33.52 52.33
CA ARG A 587 -13.60 -34.07 53.56
C ARG A 587 -13.40 -33.03 54.65
N ARG A 588 -14.52 -32.64 55.26
CA ARG A 588 -14.62 -31.81 56.46
C ARG A 588 -13.88 -32.45 57.63
#